data_96a85fb63724a20574484e971b7341d9
#
_entry.id   96a85fb63724a20574484e971b7341d9
#
_cell.length_a   1.000
_cell.length_b   1.000
_cell.length_c   1.000
_cell.angle_alpha   90.00
_cell.angle_beta   90.00
_cell.angle_gamma   90.00
#
_symmetry.space_group_name_H-M   'P 1'
#
loop_
_entity.id
_entity.type
_entity.pdbx_description
1 polymer ?
#
loop_
_entity_poly.entity_id
_entity_poly.type
_entity_poly.pdbx_seq_one_letter_code
_entity_poly.pdbx_strand_id
1 'polypeptide(L)'
;PSYKTLDRTVLLAILASKHALQNTDLEKQSLDINIGSSRGATSLFEKYHTDFLQTGKVSPFTSPTTTLGNISSWVSQELGTKGLQIDQSVTCSTAMHALLNGIAWLQADMAQGFLVGGSEAALTPFTIAQMQALKLYSKAAHDSPCESMGFQKTKNTMVLGEAAAVAVLEKGISARTLAVIKGYGFGSEIISHNSSITQNAN
;
A
#
# COMPACT_ATOMS: atom_id res chain seq x y z
N PRO A 1 -12.73 13.77 10.13
CA PRO A 1 -11.31 13.66 10.50
C PRO A 1 -10.54 14.87 9.99
N SER A 2 -9.60 15.35 10.80
CA SER A 2 -8.69 16.39 10.31
C SER A 2 -7.64 15.76 9.39
N TYR A 3 -7.78 15.88 8.11
CA TYR A 3 -6.81 15.39 7.10
C TYR A 3 -5.39 15.91 7.33
N LYS A 4 -5.24 17.05 8.02
CA LYS A 4 -3.95 17.67 8.31
C LYS A 4 -3.05 16.83 9.22
N THR A 5 -3.61 15.86 9.94
CA THR A 5 -2.87 14.99 10.85
C THR A 5 -2.54 13.61 10.26
N LEU A 6 -3.00 13.33 9.04
CA LEU A 6 -2.79 12.06 8.38
C LEU A 6 -1.56 12.11 7.47
N ASP A 7 -0.87 10.98 7.38
CA ASP A 7 0.22 10.81 6.44
C ASP A 7 -0.29 10.82 4.98
N ARG A 8 0.56 11.24 4.07
CA ARG A 8 0.25 11.27 2.64
C ARG A 8 -0.15 9.89 2.09
N THR A 9 0.47 8.81 2.60
CA THR A 9 0.08 7.44 2.27
C THR A 9 -1.39 7.18 2.55
N VAL A 10 -1.88 7.61 3.71
CA VAL A 10 -3.29 7.46 4.11
C VAL A 10 -4.21 8.32 3.23
N LEU A 11 -3.80 9.56 2.94
CA LEU A 11 -4.60 10.48 2.10
C LEU A 11 -4.78 9.93 0.68
N LEU A 12 -3.74 9.36 0.10
CA LEU A 12 -3.81 8.72 -1.22
C LEU A 12 -4.73 7.50 -1.20
N ALA A 13 -4.65 6.67 -0.14
CA ALA A 13 -5.54 5.53 0.04
C ALA A 13 -7.02 5.95 0.14
N ILE A 14 -7.33 6.98 0.91
CA ILE A 14 -8.70 7.53 1.03
C ILE A 14 -9.21 8.00 -0.34
N LEU A 15 -8.40 8.73 -1.09
CA LEU A 15 -8.79 9.24 -2.41
C LEU A 15 -9.05 8.08 -3.39
N ALA A 16 -8.13 7.11 -3.48
CA ALA A 16 -8.27 5.95 -4.35
C ALA A 16 -9.49 5.11 -3.97
N SER A 17 -9.77 4.94 -2.67
CA SER A 17 -10.94 4.23 -2.17
C SER A 17 -12.24 4.92 -2.55
N LYS A 18 -12.31 6.25 -2.45
CA LYS A 18 -13.48 7.02 -2.89
C LYS A 18 -13.75 6.85 -4.38
N HIS A 19 -12.69 6.82 -5.20
CA HIS A 19 -12.83 6.58 -6.64
C HIS A 19 -13.31 5.15 -6.94
N ALA A 20 -12.74 4.15 -6.28
CA ALA A 20 -13.14 2.75 -6.46
C ALA A 20 -14.63 2.53 -6.16
N LEU A 21 -15.16 3.21 -5.14
CA LEU A 21 -16.55 3.08 -4.71
C LEU A 21 -17.57 3.78 -5.63
N GLN A 22 -17.14 4.55 -6.61
CA GLN A 22 -18.07 5.19 -7.56
C GLN A 22 -18.73 4.16 -8.50
N ASN A 23 -18.14 2.99 -8.64
CA ASN A 23 -18.54 1.95 -9.59
C ASN A 23 -19.04 0.65 -8.93
N THR A 24 -19.50 0.69 -7.69
CA THR A 24 -20.10 -0.48 -7.01
C THR A 24 -21.49 -0.16 -6.48
N ASP A 25 -22.34 -1.18 -6.45
CA ASP A 25 -23.67 -1.12 -5.81
C ASP A 25 -23.64 -1.66 -4.36
N LEU A 26 -22.48 -2.13 -3.88
CA LEU A 26 -22.34 -2.63 -2.51
C LEU A 26 -22.57 -1.50 -1.49
N GLU A 27 -23.30 -1.84 -0.44
CA GLU A 27 -23.47 -0.91 0.67
C GLU A 27 -22.12 -0.68 1.35
N LYS A 28 -21.72 0.57 1.48
CA LYS A 28 -20.43 0.95 2.10
C LYS A 28 -20.28 0.36 3.50
N GLN A 29 -21.36 0.27 4.27
CA GLN A 29 -21.31 -0.23 5.64
C GLN A 29 -20.90 -1.71 5.75
N SER A 30 -21.18 -2.52 4.71
CA SER A 30 -20.85 -3.95 4.68
C SER A 30 -19.49 -4.28 4.08
N LEU A 31 -18.73 -3.27 3.64
CA LEU A 31 -17.43 -3.48 3.05
C LEU A 31 -16.35 -3.75 4.10
N ASP A 32 -15.59 -4.79 3.86
CA ASP A 32 -14.33 -5.07 4.53
C ASP A 32 -13.19 -4.36 3.79
N ILE A 33 -12.12 -4.04 4.49
CA ILE A 33 -11.01 -3.25 3.93
C ILE A 33 -9.68 -3.91 4.22
N ASN A 34 -8.86 -4.07 3.18
CA ASN A 34 -7.47 -4.44 3.30
C ASN A 34 -6.62 -3.60 2.33
N ILE A 35 -6.07 -2.54 2.84
CA ILE A 35 -5.16 -1.67 2.08
C ILE A 35 -3.82 -1.67 2.78
N GLY A 36 -2.84 -2.30 2.13
CA GLY A 36 -1.51 -2.43 2.68
C GLY A 36 -0.55 -1.34 2.21
N SER A 37 0.57 -1.25 2.92
CA SER A 37 1.70 -0.39 2.56
C SER A 37 3.00 -1.07 2.93
N SER A 38 4.03 -0.87 2.12
CA SER A 38 5.36 -1.39 2.41
C SER A 38 5.97 -0.71 3.66
N ARG A 39 5.77 0.59 3.80
CA ARG A 39 6.41 1.43 4.81
C ARG A 39 5.44 2.20 5.70
N GLY A 40 4.18 2.27 5.32
CA GLY A 40 3.16 3.01 6.08
C GLY A 40 3.41 4.51 6.12
N ALA A 41 3.09 5.12 7.26
CA ALA A 41 3.18 6.56 7.49
C ALA A 41 4.62 7.04 7.77
N THR A 42 5.53 6.79 6.83
CA THR A 42 6.96 7.04 6.97
C THR A 42 7.26 8.52 7.25
N SER A 43 6.66 9.43 6.51
CA SER A 43 6.92 10.88 6.67
C SER A 43 6.53 11.38 8.06
N LEU A 44 5.37 10.96 8.56
CA LEU A 44 4.92 11.32 9.91
C LEU A 44 5.79 10.68 10.99
N PHE A 45 6.17 9.41 10.80
CA PHE A 45 7.04 8.72 11.73
C PHE A 45 8.38 9.43 11.87
N GLU A 46 9.04 9.76 10.77
CA GLU A 46 10.31 10.49 10.77
C GLU A 46 10.17 11.87 11.44
N LYS A 47 9.09 12.58 11.12
CA LYS A 47 8.80 13.89 11.73
C LYS A 47 8.65 13.76 13.25
N TYR A 48 7.78 12.88 13.71
CA TYR A 48 7.55 12.72 15.15
C TYR A 48 8.78 12.20 15.89
N HIS A 49 9.59 11.36 15.25
CA HIS A 49 10.87 10.92 15.82
C HIS A 49 11.84 12.09 15.94
N THR A 50 11.93 12.95 14.94
CA THR A 50 12.76 14.17 15.00
C THR A 50 12.29 15.11 16.10
N ASP A 51 10.98 15.36 16.21
CA ASP A 51 10.39 16.18 17.26
C ASP A 51 10.72 15.62 18.66
N PHE A 52 10.65 14.29 18.82
CA PHE A 52 11.03 13.63 20.08
C PHE A 52 12.50 13.81 20.41
N LEU A 53 13.40 13.65 19.45
CA LEU A 53 14.85 13.85 19.71
C LEU A 53 15.17 15.29 20.12
N GLN A 54 14.43 16.27 19.61
CA GLN A 54 14.65 17.68 19.91
C GLN A 54 14.01 18.12 21.24
N THR A 55 12.87 17.56 21.61
CA THR A 55 12.04 18.08 22.70
C THR A 55 11.84 17.10 23.85
N GLY A 56 12.17 15.81 23.66
CA GLY A 56 11.84 14.74 24.60
C GLY A 56 10.34 14.45 24.74
N LYS A 57 9.50 15.02 23.87
CA LYS A 57 8.04 14.89 23.94
C LYS A 57 7.47 14.30 22.64
N VAL A 58 6.33 13.61 22.77
CA VAL A 58 5.58 13.08 21.64
C VAL A 58 4.13 13.58 21.65
N SER A 59 3.56 13.74 20.48
CA SER A 59 2.13 14.05 20.33
C SER A 59 1.27 12.83 20.69
N PRO A 60 0.08 12.99 21.30
CA PRO A 60 -0.86 11.90 21.50
C PRO A 60 -1.33 11.27 20.17
N PHE A 61 -1.20 11.97 19.07
CA PHE A 61 -1.52 11.47 17.73
C PHE A 61 -0.42 10.60 17.12
N THR A 62 0.78 10.55 17.71
CA THR A 62 1.92 9.82 17.14
C THR A 62 1.58 8.36 16.89
N SER A 63 1.16 7.62 17.92
CA SER A 63 0.87 6.21 17.79
C SER A 63 -0.29 5.92 16.78
N PRO A 64 -1.49 6.52 16.92
CA PRO A 64 -2.61 6.18 16.05
C PRO A 64 -2.41 6.58 14.58
N THR A 65 -1.48 7.48 14.26
CA THR A 65 -1.23 7.90 12.87
C THR A 65 0.01 7.27 12.25
N THR A 66 0.86 6.57 13.03
CA THR A 66 2.11 5.99 12.51
C THR A 66 2.19 4.46 12.62
N THR A 67 1.38 3.82 13.48
CA THR A 67 1.38 2.36 13.63
C THR A 67 0.92 1.71 12.33
N LEU A 68 1.87 1.16 11.57
CA LEU A 68 1.71 0.66 10.19
C LEU A 68 0.84 1.59 9.31
N GLY A 69 0.72 2.87 9.70
CA GLY A 69 -0.12 3.87 9.07
C GLY A 69 -1.61 3.79 9.38
N ASN A 70 -2.10 2.68 9.93
CA ASN A 70 -3.53 2.42 10.17
C ASN A 70 -4.41 2.78 8.95
N ILE A 71 -3.94 2.44 7.75
CA ILE A 71 -4.51 2.90 6.49
C ILE A 71 -5.96 2.44 6.35
N SER A 72 -6.20 1.14 6.54
CA SER A 72 -7.55 0.56 6.44
C SER A 72 -8.51 1.14 7.46
N SER A 73 -8.03 1.39 8.68
CA SER A 73 -8.80 2.05 9.74
C SER A 73 -9.21 3.47 9.37
N TRP A 74 -8.28 4.28 8.86
CA TRP A 74 -8.60 5.66 8.46
C TRP A 74 -9.52 5.71 7.24
N VAL A 75 -9.34 4.79 6.28
CA VAL A 75 -10.25 4.64 5.14
C VAL A 75 -11.64 4.24 5.62
N SER A 76 -11.74 3.28 6.55
CA SER A 76 -13.01 2.86 7.15
C SER A 76 -13.73 4.02 7.84
N GLN A 77 -13.02 4.78 8.65
CA GLN A 77 -13.56 5.98 9.31
C GLN A 77 -14.11 7.01 8.33
N GLU A 78 -13.37 7.26 7.25
CA GLU A 78 -13.76 8.22 6.23
C GLU A 78 -14.97 7.75 5.41
N LEU A 79 -15.06 6.46 5.11
CA LEU A 79 -16.14 5.89 4.31
C LEU A 79 -17.37 5.51 5.14
N GLY A 80 -17.23 5.41 6.46
CA GLY A 80 -18.27 4.95 7.38
C GLY A 80 -18.54 3.45 7.28
N THR A 81 -17.51 2.64 6.95
CA THR A 81 -17.66 1.18 6.91
C THR A 81 -17.63 0.59 8.32
N LYS A 82 -18.27 -0.58 8.49
CA LYS A 82 -18.32 -1.32 9.76
C LYS A 82 -17.70 -2.70 9.67
N GLY A 83 -17.18 -3.05 8.48
CA GLY A 83 -16.55 -4.32 8.22
C GLY A 83 -15.15 -4.45 8.84
N LEU A 84 -14.51 -5.56 8.56
CA LEU A 84 -13.15 -5.86 9.00
C LEU A 84 -12.15 -4.88 8.38
N GLN A 85 -11.12 -4.53 9.15
CA GLN A 85 -10.04 -3.67 8.70
C GLN A 85 -8.71 -4.41 8.92
N ILE A 86 -7.98 -4.63 7.83
CA ILE A 86 -6.68 -5.30 7.86
C ILE A 86 -5.62 -4.34 7.32
N ASP A 87 -4.61 -4.08 8.13
CA ASP A 87 -3.38 -3.42 7.70
C ASP A 87 -2.26 -4.47 7.66
N GLN A 88 -1.46 -4.44 6.61
CA GLN A 88 -0.36 -5.39 6.43
C GLN A 88 0.80 -4.80 5.65
N SER A 89 1.97 -5.40 5.82
CA SER A 89 3.15 -5.16 5.01
C SER A 89 3.83 -6.47 4.66
N VAL A 90 4.02 -6.71 3.37
CA VAL A 90 4.83 -7.78 2.79
C VAL A 90 5.78 -7.16 1.76
N THR A 91 6.35 -6.00 2.11
CA THR A 91 7.19 -5.19 1.23
C THR A 91 6.56 -4.92 -0.14
N CYS A 92 7.26 -5.14 -1.25
CA CYS A 92 6.81 -4.79 -2.60
C CYS A 92 5.55 -5.55 -3.07
N SER A 93 5.24 -6.71 -2.49
CA SER A 93 4.08 -7.53 -2.86
C SER A 93 2.82 -7.24 -2.00
N THR A 94 2.87 -6.24 -1.13
CA THR A 94 1.81 -5.95 -0.15
C THR A 94 0.43 -5.79 -0.77
N ALA A 95 0.30 -5.03 -1.85
CA ALA A 95 -0.99 -4.82 -2.52
C ALA A 95 -1.56 -6.11 -3.11
N MET A 96 -0.71 -6.99 -3.65
CA MET A 96 -1.13 -8.30 -4.17
C MET A 96 -1.57 -9.23 -3.04
N HIS A 97 -0.93 -9.19 -1.89
CA HIS A 97 -1.37 -9.95 -0.70
C HIS A 97 -2.69 -9.41 -0.14
N ALA A 98 -2.94 -8.11 -0.21
CA ALA A 98 -4.26 -7.55 0.13
C ALA A 98 -5.36 -8.10 -0.79
N LEU A 99 -5.07 -8.21 -2.09
CA LEU A 99 -5.97 -8.85 -3.05
C LEU A 99 -6.22 -10.33 -2.71
N LEU A 100 -5.17 -11.09 -2.42
CA LEU A 100 -5.28 -12.51 -2.03
C LEU A 100 -6.13 -12.69 -0.76
N ASN A 101 -5.95 -11.85 0.24
CA ASN A 101 -6.79 -11.86 1.45
C ASN A 101 -8.25 -11.63 1.09
N GLY A 102 -8.58 -10.59 0.33
CA GLY A 102 -9.94 -10.31 -0.10
C GLY A 102 -10.57 -11.51 -0.83
N ILE A 103 -9.82 -12.15 -1.75
CA ILE A 103 -10.27 -13.35 -2.45
C ILE A 103 -10.58 -14.49 -1.44
N ALA A 104 -9.67 -14.75 -0.50
CA ALA A 104 -9.82 -15.83 0.47
C ALA A 104 -11.07 -15.62 1.36
N TRP A 105 -11.30 -14.42 1.86
CA TRP A 105 -12.47 -14.08 2.67
C TRP A 105 -13.78 -14.20 1.89
N LEU A 106 -13.80 -13.72 0.63
CA LEU A 106 -14.96 -13.86 -0.24
C LEU A 106 -15.24 -15.34 -0.56
N GLN A 107 -14.23 -16.14 -0.85
CA GLN A 107 -14.40 -17.56 -1.13
C GLN A 107 -14.90 -18.36 0.10
N ALA A 108 -14.47 -17.95 1.28
CA ALA A 108 -14.92 -18.56 2.54
C ALA A 108 -16.32 -18.12 2.98
N ASP A 109 -17.02 -17.29 2.20
CA ASP A 109 -18.31 -16.67 2.56
C ASP A 109 -18.30 -15.84 3.85
N MET A 110 -17.11 -15.34 4.23
CA MET A 110 -16.92 -14.52 5.42
C MET A 110 -17.04 -13.01 5.14
N ALA A 111 -17.10 -12.63 3.88
CA ALA A 111 -17.27 -11.25 3.42
C ALA A 111 -18.23 -11.19 2.23
N GLN A 112 -18.93 -10.07 2.06
CA GLN A 112 -19.77 -9.81 0.89
C GLN A 112 -19.03 -8.98 -0.16
N GLY A 113 -18.16 -8.08 0.28
CA GLY A 113 -17.34 -7.25 -0.57
C GLY A 113 -16.09 -6.78 0.16
N PHE A 114 -15.01 -6.65 -0.55
CA PHE A 114 -13.72 -6.26 -0.01
C PHE A 114 -13.12 -5.10 -0.80
N LEU A 115 -12.76 -4.04 -0.11
CA LEU A 115 -11.96 -2.96 -0.66
C LEU A 115 -10.48 -3.31 -0.46
N VAL A 116 -9.77 -3.61 -1.54
CA VAL A 116 -8.40 -4.12 -1.50
C VAL A 116 -7.44 -3.25 -2.29
N GLY A 117 -6.20 -3.19 -1.86
CA GLY A 117 -5.19 -2.45 -2.61
C GLY A 117 -3.93 -2.14 -1.83
N GLY A 118 -3.21 -1.16 -2.32
CA GLY A 118 -2.02 -0.63 -1.67
C GLY A 118 -1.88 0.86 -1.85
N SER A 119 -1.17 1.47 -0.91
CA SER A 119 -0.82 2.88 -0.95
C SER A 119 0.59 3.07 -0.41
N GLU A 120 1.36 3.88 -1.10
CA GLU A 120 2.74 4.17 -0.71
C GLU A 120 3.09 5.63 -1.02
N ALA A 121 3.60 6.36 -0.03
CA ALA A 121 4.06 7.73 -0.18
C ALA A 121 5.28 7.98 0.73
N ALA A 122 6.35 7.25 0.49
CA ALA A 122 7.54 7.24 1.32
C ALA A 122 8.74 8.00 0.70
N LEU A 123 8.48 9.09 -0.04
CA LEU A 123 9.54 9.90 -0.67
C LEU A 123 10.23 10.81 0.34
N THR A 124 10.81 10.23 1.38
CA THR A 124 11.64 10.97 2.32
C THR A 124 13.13 10.89 1.96
N PRO A 125 13.94 11.87 2.36
CA PRO A 125 15.39 11.78 2.18
C PRO A 125 16.00 10.51 2.76
N PHE A 126 15.50 10.04 3.90
CA PHE A 126 15.99 8.83 4.55
C PHE A 126 15.63 7.57 3.75
N THR A 127 14.40 7.48 3.25
CA THR A 127 13.99 6.36 2.38
C THR A 127 14.83 6.31 1.09
N ILE A 128 15.06 7.46 0.46
CA ILE A 128 15.91 7.54 -0.74
C ILE A 128 17.33 7.10 -0.42
N ALA A 129 17.90 7.55 0.70
CA ALA A 129 19.24 7.15 1.14
C ALA A 129 19.33 5.63 1.38
N GLN A 130 18.29 5.00 1.95
CA GLN A 130 18.23 3.54 2.11
C GLN A 130 18.29 2.81 0.76
N MET A 131 17.53 3.28 -0.24
CA MET A 131 17.53 2.67 -1.57
C MET A 131 18.88 2.88 -2.30
N GLN A 132 19.51 4.02 -2.09
CA GLN A 132 20.86 4.30 -2.59
C GLN A 132 21.90 3.37 -1.93
N ALA A 133 21.81 3.16 -0.63
CA ALA A 133 22.69 2.25 0.12
C ALA A 133 22.57 0.79 -0.35
N LEU A 134 21.34 0.37 -0.70
CA LEU A 134 21.09 -0.94 -1.31
C LEU A 134 21.53 -1.01 -2.79
N LYS A 135 22.04 0.08 -3.36
CA LYS A 135 22.42 0.19 -4.79
C LYS A 135 21.25 -0.08 -5.75
N LEU A 136 20.03 0.14 -5.29
CA LEU A 136 18.79 -0.07 -6.07
C LEU A 136 18.33 1.20 -6.77
N TYR A 137 18.75 2.38 -6.30
CA TYR A 137 18.32 3.65 -6.87
C TYR A 137 19.09 3.98 -8.15
N SER A 138 18.41 4.59 -9.13
CA SER A 138 19.02 5.02 -10.39
C SER A 138 20.16 6.01 -10.13
N LYS A 139 21.26 5.83 -10.87
CA LYS A 139 22.39 6.77 -10.93
C LYS A 139 22.41 7.59 -12.22
N ALA A 140 21.38 7.45 -13.05
CA ALA A 140 21.31 8.17 -14.31
C ALA A 140 21.05 9.66 -14.05
N ALA A 141 21.80 10.52 -14.75
CA ALA A 141 21.71 11.97 -14.65
C ALA A 141 21.05 12.60 -15.89
N HIS A 142 20.24 11.84 -16.61
CA HIS A 142 19.52 12.31 -17.80
C HIS A 142 18.01 12.51 -17.51
N ASP A 143 17.28 13.11 -18.42
CA ASP A 143 15.88 13.48 -18.28
C ASP A 143 14.91 12.32 -18.03
N SER A 144 15.31 11.08 -18.37
CA SER A 144 14.53 9.86 -18.14
C SER A 144 15.33 8.85 -17.32
N PRO A 145 15.56 9.08 -16.03
CA PRO A 145 16.40 8.22 -15.18
C PRO A 145 15.77 6.86 -14.86
N CYS A 146 14.46 6.70 -15.12
CA CYS A 146 13.71 5.49 -14.83
C CYS A 146 13.30 4.78 -16.12
N GLU A 147 13.82 3.57 -16.31
CA GLU A 147 13.42 2.66 -17.39
C GLU A 147 12.62 1.48 -16.82
N SER A 148 11.67 1.78 -15.93
CA SER A 148 10.79 0.76 -15.36
C SER A 148 10.11 -0.02 -16.49
N MET A 149 9.91 -1.31 -16.37
CA MET A 149 9.35 -2.19 -17.42
C MET A 149 10.19 -2.32 -18.71
N GLY A 150 11.39 -1.74 -18.76
CA GLY A 150 12.30 -1.91 -19.88
C GLY A 150 12.95 -3.29 -19.89
N PHE A 151 12.69 -4.10 -20.95
CA PHE A 151 13.22 -5.48 -21.04
C PHE A 151 14.71 -5.57 -21.37
N GLN A 152 15.27 -4.52 -21.94
CA GLN A 152 16.69 -4.51 -22.40
C GLN A 152 17.63 -3.74 -21.48
N LYS A 153 17.19 -3.33 -20.32
CA LYS A 153 18.02 -2.57 -19.40
C LYS A 153 19.14 -3.44 -18.80
N THR A 154 20.35 -2.90 -18.81
CA THR A 154 21.56 -3.57 -18.29
C THR A 154 21.97 -3.06 -16.91
N LYS A 155 21.29 -2.07 -16.39
CA LYS A 155 21.58 -1.44 -15.08
C LYS A 155 20.29 -1.16 -14.34
N ASN A 156 20.40 -0.93 -13.03
CA ASN A 156 19.27 -0.52 -12.23
C ASN A 156 18.88 0.92 -12.53
N THR A 157 17.59 1.13 -12.82
CA THR A 157 17.01 2.43 -13.14
C THR A 157 15.84 2.76 -12.23
N MET A 158 15.75 2.14 -11.06
CA MET A 158 14.66 2.39 -10.13
C MET A 158 14.67 3.84 -9.62
N VAL A 159 13.53 4.49 -9.72
CA VAL A 159 13.24 5.77 -9.09
C VAL A 159 11.95 5.59 -8.28
N LEU A 160 11.98 5.99 -7.01
CA LEU A 160 10.81 5.89 -6.15
C LEU A 160 9.71 6.85 -6.59
N GLY A 161 8.47 6.39 -6.51
CA GLY A 161 7.27 7.15 -6.73
C GLY A 161 6.31 7.06 -5.56
N GLU A 162 5.23 7.79 -5.61
CA GLU A 162 4.11 7.74 -4.69
C GLU A 162 2.85 7.38 -5.47
N ALA A 163 2.06 6.44 -4.96
CA ALA A 163 0.81 6.05 -5.58
C ALA A 163 -0.11 5.31 -4.62
N ALA A 164 -1.39 5.28 -4.95
CA ALA A 164 -2.35 4.35 -4.38
C ALA A 164 -3.21 3.75 -5.48
N ALA A 165 -3.51 2.46 -5.36
CA ALA A 165 -4.46 1.77 -6.22
C ALA A 165 -5.35 0.89 -5.35
N VAL A 166 -6.65 1.02 -5.53
CA VAL A 166 -7.67 0.32 -4.75
C VAL A 166 -8.75 -0.21 -5.69
N ALA A 167 -9.21 -1.42 -5.43
CA ALA A 167 -10.30 -2.06 -6.15
C ALA A 167 -11.35 -2.60 -5.17
N VAL A 168 -12.60 -2.67 -5.62
CA VAL A 168 -13.66 -3.40 -4.94
C VAL A 168 -13.72 -4.80 -5.50
N LEU A 169 -13.61 -5.80 -4.63
CA LEU A 169 -13.85 -7.21 -4.96
C LEU A 169 -15.23 -7.62 -4.48
N GLU A 170 -15.95 -8.34 -5.33
CA GLU A 170 -17.23 -8.95 -5.02
C GLU A 170 -17.38 -10.29 -5.73
N LYS A 171 -18.29 -11.15 -5.27
CA LYS A 171 -18.64 -12.38 -5.96
C LYS A 171 -19.61 -12.09 -7.10
N GLY A 172 -19.45 -12.85 -8.20
CA GLY A 172 -20.34 -12.77 -9.34
C GLY A 172 -19.91 -11.76 -10.38
N ILE A 173 -20.78 -11.55 -11.37
CA ILE A 173 -20.59 -10.63 -12.47
C ILE A 173 -21.81 -9.73 -12.56
N SER A 174 -21.60 -8.44 -12.62
CA SER A 174 -22.61 -7.40 -12.80
C SER A 174 -22.33 -6.55 -14.04
N ALA A 175 -23.22 -5.65 -14.37
CA ALA A 175 -23.00 -4.69 -15.46
C ALA A 175 -21.83 -3.71 -15.16
N ARG A 176 -21.38 -3.63 -13.91
CA ARG A 176 -20.27 -2.78 -13.46
C ARG A 176 -18.94 -3.52 -13.33
N THR A 177 -18.93 -4.83 -13.61
CA THR A 177 -17.70 -5.63 -13.51
C THR A 177 -16.69 -5.17 -14.55
N LEU A 178 -15.53 -4.65 -14.09
CA LEU A 178 -14.45 -4.21 -14.96
C LEU A 178 -13.55 -5.36 -15.39
N ALA A 179 -13.36 -6.36 -14.52
CA ALA A 179 -12.53 -7.52 -14.77
C ALA A 179 -12.96 -8.70 -13.90
N VAL A 180 -12.61 -9.91 -14.32
CA VAL A 180 -12.85 -11.14 -13.57
C VAL A 180 -11.52 -11.82 -13.25
N ILE A 181 -11.25 -12.09 -11.97
CA ILE A 181 -10.08 -12.83 -11.54
C ILE A 181 -10.31 -14.31 -11.88
N LYS A 182 -9.53 -14.85 -12.81
CA LYS A 182 -9.65 -16.23 -13.29
C LYS A 182 -8.75 -17.21 -12.54
N GLY A 183 -7.72 -16.72 -11.88
CA GLY A 183 -6.80 -17.53 -11.10
C GLY A 183 -5.84 -16.66 -10.32
N TYR A 184 -5.24 -17.25 -9.32
CA TYR A 184 -4.23 -16.62 -8.48
C TYR A 184 -3.24 -17.68 -8.01
N GLY A 185 -2.06 -17.24 -7.60
CA GLY A 185 -1.02 -18.09 -7.04
C GLY A 185 -0.13 -17.26 -6.12
N PHE A 186 0.59 -17.94 -5.28
CA PHE A 186 1.59 -17.35 -4.40
C PHE A 186 2.75 -18.31 -4.21
N GLY A 187 3.90 -17.77 -3.88
CA GLY A 187 5.10 -18.54 -3.59
C GLY A 187 6.12 -17.70 -2.85
N SER A 188 7.05 -18.37 -2.21
CA SER A 188 8.19 -17.73 -1.56
C SER A 188 9.47 -18.40 -2.04
N GLU A 189 10.48 -17.60 -2.26
CA GLU A 189 11.80 -18.08 -2.61
C GLU A 189 12.72 -18.06 -1.39
N ILE A 190 13.53 -19.10 -1.27
CA ILE A 190 14.57 -19.16 -0.23
C ILE A 190 15.82 -18.47 -0.78
N ILE A 191 16.15 -17.31 -0.22
CA ILE A 191 17.34 -16.55 -0.58
C ILE A 191 18.48 -16.81 0.40
N SER A 192 19.71 -16.82 -0.09
CA SER A 192 20.92 -17.10 0.72
C SER A 192 21.28 -15.98 1.69
N HIS A 193 20.87 -14.74 1.41
CA HIS A 193 21.12 -13.55 2.24
C HIS A 193 19.92 -12.63 2.24
N ASN A 194 19.65 -11.98 3.37
CA ASN A 194 18.50 -11.07 3.56
C ASN A 194 18.47 -9.85 2.60
N SER A 195 19.59 -9.53 1.97
CA SER A 195 19.70 -8.44 0.99
C SER A 195 19.78 -8.95 -0.46
N SER A 196 19.64 -10.24 -0.68
CA SER A 196 19.68 -10.82 -2.04
C SER A 196 18.38 -10.50 -2.77
N ILE A 197 18.52 -10.15 -4.05
CA ILE A 197 17.40 -10.07 -5.00
C ILE A 197 17.60 -11.24 -5.94
N THR A 198 16.58 -12.07 -6.07
CA THR A 198 16.65 -13.21 -6.98
C THR A 198 16.56 -12.76 -8.44
N GLN A 199 17.24 -13.51 -9.33
CA GLN A 199 17.09 -13.35 -10.77
C GLN A 199 15.90 -14.16 -11.33
N ASN A 200 15.37 -15.07 -10.54
CA ASN A 200 14.31 -16.02 -10.93
C ASN A 200 12.99 -15.74 -10.21
N ALA A 201 12.65 -14.47 -9.97
CA ALA A 201 11.37 -14.12 -9.41
C ALA A 201 10.24 -14.61 -10.32
N ASN A 202 9.47 -15.58 -9.86
CA ASN A 202 8.31 -16.14 -10.54
C ASN A 202 7.06 -15.34 -10.24
#